data_e9b461c53d7996c73232721bac3722d0
#
_entry.id   e9b461c53d7996c73232721bac3722d0
#
_cell.length_a   1.000
_cell.length_b   1.000
_cell.length_c   1.000
_cell.angle_alpha   90.00
_cell.angle_beta   90.00
_cell.angle_gamma   90.00
#
_symmetry.space_group_name_H-M   'P 1'
#
loop_
_entity.id
_entity.type
_entity.pdbx_description
1 polymer ?
#
loop_
_entity_poly.entity_id
_entity_poly.type
_entity_poly.pdbx_seq_one_letter_code
_entity_poly.pdbx_strand_id
1 'polypeptide(L)'
;MLEYFCISRSTYYARLASIKKGDKYAEEREAIRTLVAMNKGRYGYRRITIALHKLGIHINHKVVMRIMKEENLTCKVRLKKYRSYRGTEGKIAPNIIKRNFTATKPDQKWATDITEFHVFGRKIYLSPILDLYNGEIVSYEISERPVLAQVLTMLDKAFQERPNSQGCILHSDQGWQYQHAVYQETLKNHAIIQSMSRKGNCLDNSVMENFFGLLKSELLYLEKFASYEDFIRKLKDYIIYYNTKRIKLKLKGMSPVEYRTHSQKVA
;
A
#
# COMPACT_ATOMS: atom_id res chain seq x y z
N MET A 1 39.51 -23.86 -33.00
CA MET A 1 38.97 -23.09 -31.88
C MET A 1 37.51 -23.45 -31.58
N LEU A 2 36.57 -23.47 -32.57
CA LEU A 2 35.15 -23.83 -32.29
C LEU A 2 34.97 -25.27 -31.82
N GLU A 3 35.77 -26.20 -32.36
CA GLU A 3 35.80 -27.60 -31.91
C GLU A 3 36.29 -27.75 -30.45
N TYR A 4 37.27 -26.95 -30.06
CA TYR A 4 37.79 -26.95 -28.68
C TYR A 4 36.71 -26.56 -27.66
N PHE A 5 35.77 -25.64 -28.02
CA PHE A 5 34.67 -25.24 -27.19
C PHE A 5 33.37 -26.03 -27.45
N CYS A 6 33.40 -27.09 -28.25
CA CYS A 6 32.23 -27.91 -28.63
C CYS A 6 31.06 -27.08 -29.19
N ILE A 7 31.34 -25.99 -29.94
CA ILE A 7 30.33 -25.10 -30.51
C ILE A 7 30.21 -25.37 -32.00
N SER A 8 29.02 -25.69 -32.49
CA SER A 8 28.78 -25.86 -33.94
C SER A 8 28.95 -24.52 -34.68
N ARG A 9 29.45 -24.59 -35.92
CA ARG A 9 29.59 -23.40 -36.78
C ARG A 9 28.28 -22.63 -36.93
N SER A 10 27.17 -23.34 -37.13
CA SER A 10 25.83 -22.70 -37.21
C SER A 10 25.46 -21.90 -35.96
N THR A 11 25.67 -22.47 -34.78
CA THR A 11 25.44 -21.81 -33.50
C THR A 11 26.33 -20.56 -33.35
N TYR A 12 27.60 -20.67 -33.73
CA TYR A 12 28.54 -19.53 -33.64
C TYR A 12 28.11 -18.37 -34.56
N TYR A 13 27.86 -18.63 -35.83
CA TYR A 13 27.44 -17.60 -36.78
C TYR A 13 26.05 -17.05 -36.48
N ALA A 14 25.12 -17.85 -36.00
CA ALA A 14 23.82 -17.38 -35.53
C ALA A 14 23.98 -16.42 -34.35
N ARG A 15 24.92 -16.71 -33.41
CA ARG A 15 25.22 -15.86 -32.28
C ARG A 15 25.87 -14.54 -32.71
N LEU A 16 26.82 -14.57 -33.65
CA LEU A 16 27.43 -13.36 -34.23
C LEU A 16 26.39 -12.48 -34.92
N ALA A 17 25.51 -13.06 -35.72
CA ALA A 17 24.43 -12.33 -36.38
C ALA A 17 23.46 -11.71 -35.35
N SER A 18 23.17 -12.40 -34.26
CA SER A 18 22.36 -11.89 -33.15
C SER A 18 23.02 -10.71 -32.48
N ILE A 19 24.34 -10.75 -32.22
CA ILE A 19 25.11 -9.65 -31.63
C ILE A 19 25.11 -8.41 -32.54
N LYS A 20 25.25 -8.62 -33.86
CA LYS A 20 25.22 -7.51 -34.83
C LYS A 20 23.86 -6.83 -34.95
N LYS A 21 22.76 -7.53 -34.66
CA LYS A 21 21.40 -6.96 -34.70
C LYS A 21 21.09 -6.01 -33.54
N GLY A 22 21.97 -5.93 -32.54
CA GLY A 22 21.73 -5.14 -31.34
C GLY A 22 20.68 -5.74 -30.40
N ASP A 23 20.34 -5.01 -29.37
CA ASP A 23 19.31 -5.46 -28.42
C ASP A 23 17.92 -5.15 -28.96
N LYS A 24 17.15 -6.19 -29.23
CA LYS A 24 15.75 -6.10 -29.70
C LYS A 24 14.85 -5.30 -28.75
N TYR A 25 15.23 -5.20 -27.49
CA TYR A 25 14.42 -4.58 -26.42
C TYR A 25 15.09 -3.33 -25.83
N ALA A 26 15.92 -2.62 -26.61
CA ALA A 26 16.68 -1.47 -26.13
C ALA A 26 15.76 -0.34 -25.57
N GLU A 27 14.70 -0.02 -26.31
CA GLU A 27 13.72 1.00 -25.89
C GLU A 27 12.93 0.56 -24.64
N GLU A 28 12.49 -0.70 -24.61
CA GLU A 28 11.77 -1.25 -23.46
C GLU A 28 12.65 -1.33 -22.21
N ARG A 29 13.96 -1.60 -22.36
CA ARG A 29 14.92 -1.58 -21.23
C ARG A 29 15.01 -0.19 -20.63
N GLU A 30 15.13 0.83 -21.44
CA GLU A 30 15.21 2.21 -20.98
C GLU A 30 13.90 2.63 -20.29
N ALA A 31 12.75 2.30 -20.85
CA ALA A 31 11.45 2.52 -20.24
C ALA A 31 11.31 1.78 -18.88
N ILE A 32 11.80 0.54 -18.79
CA ILE A 32 11.82 -0.23 -17.53
C ILE A 32 12.70 0.45 -16.48
N ARG A 33 13.92 0.89 -16.83
CA ARG A 33 14.83 1.61 -15.90
C ARG A 33 14.16 2.87 -15.37
N THR A 34 13.60 3.68 -16.27
CA THR A 34 12.89 4.91 -15.93
C THR A 34 11.72 4.64 -14.97
N LEU A 35 10.86 3.65 -15.26
CA LEU A 35 9.74 3.27 -14.41
C LEU A 35 10.18 2.74 -13.04
N VAL A 36 11.26 1.97 -12.97
CA VAL A 36 11.82 1.48 -11.70
C VAL A 36 12.37 2.65 -10.88
N ALA A 37 13.09 3.58 -11.50
CA ALA A 37 13.63 4.77 -10.83
C ALA A 37 12.52 5.70 -10.32
N MET A 38 11.53 6.03 -11.15
CA MET A 38 10.38 6.85 -10.77
C MET A 38 9.60 6.28 -9.59
N ASN A 39 9.51 4.95 -9.50
CA ASN A 39 8.83 4.26 -8.41
C ASN A 39 9.79 3.84 -7.29
N LYS A 40 11.02 4.34 -7.25
CA LYS A 40 12.02 4.10 -6.20
C LYS A 40 12.27 2.60 -5.92
N GLY A 41 12.21 1.75 -6.95
CA GLY A 41 12.39 0.31 -6.82
C GLY A 41 11.25 -0.45 -6.11
N ARG A 42 10.09 0.18 -5.88
CA ARG A 42 8.92 -0.41 -5.18
C ARG A 42 8.13 -1.39 -6.06
N TYR A 43 8.31 -1.32 -7.39
CA TYR A 43 7.54 -2.13 -8.34
C TYR A 43 8.30 -3.39 -8.76
N GLY A 44 7.66 -4.54 -8.61
CA GLY A 44 8.09 -5.78 -9.26
C GLY A 44 7.57 -5.86 -10.71
N TYR A 45 8.05 -6.85 -11.46
CA TYR A 45 7.80 -7.00 -12.90
C TYR A 45 6.32 -6.88 -13.32
N ARG A 46 5.36 -7.40 -12.51
CA ARG A 46 3.93 -7.31 -12.83
C ARG A 46 3.41 -5.88 -12.88
N ARG A 47 3.83 -5.02 -11.94
CA ARG A 47 3.45 -3.60 -11.92
C ARG A 47 4.19 -2.82 -13.01
N ILE A 48 5.45 -3.14 -13.26
CA ILE A 48 6.22 -2.56 -14.38
C ILE A 48 5.55 -2.90 -15.71
N THR A 49 5.11 -4.14 -15.92
CA THR A 49 4.36 -4.53 -17.13
C THR A 49 3.09 -3.70 -17.32
N ILE A 50 2.30 -3.53 -16.24
CA ILE A 50 1.09 -2.70 -16.31
C ILE A 50 1.44 -1.23 -16.61
N ALA A 51 2.49 -0.70 -16.01
CA ALA A 51 2.93 0.66 -16.26
C ALA A 51 3.39 0.86 -17.70
N LEU A 52 4.11 -0.11 -18.29
CA LEU A 52 4.49 -0.10 -19.70
C LEU A 52 3.26 -0.12 -20.63
N HIS A 53 2.27 -0.97 -20.33
CA HIS A 53 1.02 -1.01 -21.10
C HIS A 53 0.27 0.32 -21.05
N LYS A 54 0.24 1.02 -19.89
CA LYS A 54 -0.33 2.38 -19.78
C LYS A 54 0.40 3.42 -20.63
N LEU A 55 1.69 3.19 -20.94
CA LEU A 55 2.49 4.02 -21.86
C LEU A 55 2.37 3.57 -23.33
N GLY A 56 1.51 2.58 -23.64
CA GLY A 56 1.35 2.04 -24.99
C GLY A 56 2.42 1.00 -25.39
N ILE A 57 3.34 0.63 -24.48
CA ILE A 57 4.39 -0.37 -24.75
C ILE A 57 3.86 -1.76 -24.38
N HIS A 58 3.44 -2.53 -25.40
CA HIS A 58 2.88 -3.87 -25.23
C HIS A 58 3.98 -4.93 -25.23
N ILE A 59 4.40 -5.36 -24.06
CA ILE A 59 5.44 -6.36 -23.83
C ILE A 59 4.96 -7.47 -22.89
N ASN A 60 5.40 -8.71 -23.14
CA ASN A 60 5.05 -9.84 -22.29
C ASN A 60 5.75 -9.73 -20.92
N HIS A 61 5.00 -9.97 -19.84
CA HIS A 61 5.50 -9.91 -18.47
C HIS A 61 6.70 -10.84 -18.19
N LYS A 62 6.84 -11.96 -18.92
CA LYS A 62 8.02 -12.86 -18.81
C LYS A 62 9.28 -12.17 -19.34
N VAL A 63 9.15 -11.37 -20.42
CA VAL A 63 10.28 -10.58 -20.98
C VAL A 63 10.66 -9.47 -20.00
N VAL A 64 9.69 -8.74 -19.44
CA VAL A 64 9.94 -7.72 -18.41
C VAL A 64 10.66 -8.33 -17.21
N MET A 65 10.21 -9.49 -16.73
CA MET A 65 10.83 -10.19 -15.59
C MET A 65 12.30 -10.56 -15.92
N ARG A 66 12.58 -11.05 -17.13
CA ARG A 66 13.93 -11.38 -17.59
C ARG A 66 14.82 -10.15 -17.63
N ILE A 67 14.37 -9.06 -18.26
CA ILE A 67 15.11 -7.80 -18.35
C ILE A 67 15.41 -7.25 -16.96
N MET A 68 14.43 -7.18 -16.06
CA MET A 68 14.63 -6.72 -14.69
C MET A 68 15.64 -7.57 -13.91
N LYS A 69 15.70 -8.88 -14.18
CA LYS A 69 16.69 -9.78 -13.58
C LYS A 69 18.09 -9.54 -14.16
N GLU A 70 18.21 -9.42 -15.48
CA GLU A 70 19.49 -9.15 -16.18
C GLU A 70 20.12 -7.83 -15.70
N GLU A 71 19.30 -6.82 -15.42
CA GLU A 71 19.76 -5.50 -15.00
C GLU A 71 19.77 -5.29 -13.48
N ASN A 72 19.54 -6.35 -12.68
CA ASN A 72 19.47 -6.27 -11.22
C ASN A 72 18.42 -5.27 -10.67
N LEU A 73 17.34 -5.05 -11.41
CA LEU A 73 16.24 -4.15 -11.09
C LEU A 73 15.11 -4.81 -10.27
N THR A 74 15.41 -5.88 -9.55
CA THR A 74 14.41 -6.60 -8.76
C THR A 74 13.91 -5.77 -7.59
N CYS A 75 12.60 -5.89 -7.28
CA CYS A 75 11.98 -5.16 -6.17
C CYS A 75 12.65 -5.52 -4.83
N LYS A 76 13.11 -4.51 -4.08
CA LYS A 76 13.88 -4.66 -2.83
C LYS A 76 13.00 -4.71 -1.58
N VAL A 77 11.70 -4.95 -1.70
CA VAL A 77 10.78 -4.96 -0.56
C VAL A 77 11.10 -6.13 0.39
N ARG A 78 11.44 -5.80 1.63
CA ARG A 78 11.79 -6.77 2.67
C ARG A 78 10.53 -7.24 3.39
N LEU A 79 10.28 -8.56 3.43
CA LEU A 79 9.22 -9.16 4.24
C LEU A 79 9.69 -9.29 5.70
N LYS A 80 9.05 -8.56 6.62
CA LYS A 80 9.28 -8.70 8.05
C LYS A 80 7.99 -9.18 8.72
N LYS A 81 8.06 -10.22 9.57
CA LYS A 81 6.89 -10.72 10.33
C LYS A 81 6.53 -9.72 11.43
N TYR A 82 5.24 -9.43 11.57
CA TYR A 82 4.64 -8.58 12.59
C TYR A 82 4.48 -9.32 13.93
N ARG A 83 4.52 -8.58 15.06
CA ARG A 83 4.16 -9.07 16.41
C ARG A 83 3.16 -8.09 17.03
N SER A 84 2.04 -8.60 17.52
CA SER A 84 0.97 -7.81 18.16
C SER A 84 1.23 -7.52 19.65
N TYR A 85 0.68 -6.40 20.14
CA TYR A 85 0.71 -5.96 21.55
C TYR A 85 -0.61 -6.32 22.25
N ARG A 86 -0.59 -6.56 23.58
CA ARG A 86 -1.78 -6.88 24.39
C ARG A 86 -2.01 -5.75 25.41
N GLY A 87 -3.19 -5.14 25.36
CA GLY A 87 -3.66 -4.16 26.35
C GLY A 87 -5.10 -4.43 26.79
N THR A 88 -5.52 -3.89 27.93
CA THR A 88 -6.84 -4.07 28.55
C THR A 88 -7.48 -2.74 28.93
N GLU A 89 -8.81 -2.72 28.80
CA GLU A 89 -9.88 -1.98 29.50
C GLU A 89 -10.61 -0.90 28.70
N GLY A 90 -11.97 -1.07 28.68
CA GLY A 90 -12.96 -0.19 28.09
C GLY A 90 -14.16 -0.97 27.55
N LYS A 91 -15.16 -0.27 27.01
CA LYS A 91 -16.35 -0.90 26.46
C LYS A 91 -16.11 -1.41 25.05
N ILE A 92 -16.16 -2.73 24.88
CA ILE A 92 -15.86 -3.41 23.60
C ILE A 92 -17.11 -3.49 22.75
N ALA A 93 -17.04 -3.04 21.49
CA ALA A 93 -18.11 -3.23 20.49
C ALA A 93 -18.06 -4.64 19.87
N PRO A 94 -19.19 -5.17 19.36
CA PRO A 94 -19.23 -6.48 18.73
C PRO A 94 -18.41 -6.52 17.43
N ASN A 95 -17.87 -7.69 17.09
CA ASN A 95 -17.22 -7.90 15.78
C ASN A 95 -18.28 -8.12 14.70
N ILE A 96 -18.68 -7.05 14.02
CA ILE A 96 -19.68 -7.08 12.95
C ILE A 96 -19.08 -7.58 11.64
N ILE A 97 -17.84 -7.21 11.34
CA ILE A 97 -17.16 -7.57 10.07
C ILE A 97 -16.90 -9.08 9.97
N LYS A 98 -16.60 -9.76 11.09
CA LYS A 98 -16.34 -11.21 11.14
C LYS A 98 -15.38 -11.69 10.04
N ARG A 99 -14.31 -10.93 9.77
CA ARG A 99 -13.32 -11.14 8.70
C ARG A 99 -13.86 -10.99 7.27
N ASN A 100 -15.10 -10.55 7.08
CA ASN A 100 -15.59 -10.18 5.76
C ASN A 100 -15.13 -8.77 5.41
N PHE A 101 -13.87 -8.64 4.95
CA PHE A 101 -13.26 -7.40 4.51
C PHE A 101 -13.63 -6.99 3.08
N THR A 102 -14.59 -7.67 2.45
CA THR A 102 -15.08 -7.29 1.13
C THR A 102 -16.15 -6.23 1.27
N ALA A 103 -16.01 -5.13 0.53
CA ALA A 103 -17.01 -4.10 0.35
C ALA A 103 -17.40 -4.02 -1.13
N THR A 104 -18.68 -3.75 -1.41
CA THR A 104 -19.22 -3.70 -2.78
C THR A 104 -19.29 -2.27 -3.33
N LYS A 105 -19.25 -1.28 -2.45
CA LYS A 105 -19.25 0.15 -2.79
C LYS A 105 -18.32 0.94 -1.86
N PRO A 106 -17.85 2.14 -2.28
CA PRO A 106 -17.12 3.04 -1.40
C PRO A 106 -17.89 3.36 -0.13
N ASP A 107 -17.15 3.62 0.94
CA ASP A 107 -17.66 4.07 2.24
C ASP A 107 -18.67 3.11 2.90
N GLN A 108 -18.67 1.82 2.51
CA GLN A 108 -19.47 0.76 3.13
C GLN A 108 -18.81 0.20 4.38
N LYS A 109 -17.52 0.00 4.34
CA LYS A 109 -16.71 -0.53 5.44
C LYS A 109 -15.36 0.17 5.46
N TRP A 110 -14.99 0.70 6.60
CA TRP A 110 -13.69 1.27 6.88
C TRP A 110 -12.93 0.44 7.92
N ALA A 111 -11.62 0.50 7.89
CA ALA A 111 -10.75 -0.07 8.92
C ALA A 111 -9.79 1.00 9.43
N THR A 112 -9.47 0.94 10.73
CA THR A 112 -8.51 1.84 11.37
C THR A 112 -7.63 1.07 12.35
N ASP A 113 -6.45 1.60 12.60
CA ASP A 113 -5.50 1.12 13.60
C ASP A 113 -4.41 2.20 13.80
N ILE A 114 -3.61 2.09 14.85
CA ILE A 114 -2.49 2.99 15.10
C ILE A 114 -1.19 2.23 14.92
N THR A 115 -0.26 2.81 14.15
CA THR A 115 1.10 2.26 14.04
C THR A 115 2.14 3.24 14.55
N GLU A 116 3.15 2.69 15.23
CA GLU A 116 4.30 3.44 15.73
C GLU A 116 5.48 3.34 14.75
N PHE A 117 6.17 4.47 14.58
CA PHE A 117 7.50 4.55 13.97
C PHE A 117 8.49 5.06 15.01
N HIS A 118 9.72 4.60 14.92
CA HIS A 118 10.82 5.07 15.74
C HIS A 118 11.94 5.59 14.83
N VAL A 119 12.11 6.91 14.78
CA VAL A 119 13.06 7.59 13.90
C VAL A 119 13.74 8.73 14.65
N PHE A 120 15.06 8.86 14.51
CA PHE A 120 15.88 9.88 15.18
C PHE A 120 15.64 9.95 16.72
N GLY A 121 15.49 8.78 17.37
CA GLY A 121 15.24 8.71 18.82
C GLY A 121 13.85 9.15 19.27
N ARG A 122 12.97 9.55 18.35
CA ARG A 122 11.58 10.00 18.63
C ARG A 122 10.57 8.98 18.14
N LYS A 123 9.43 8.93 18.82
CA LYS A 123 8.26 8.13 18.43
C LYS A 123 7.29 8.96 17.64
N ILE A 124 6.69 8.37 16.63
CA ILE A 124 5.65 8.95 15.78
C ILE A 124 4.56 7.92 15.63
N TYR A 125 3.32 8.35 15.77
CA TYR A 125 2.13 7.52 15.62
C TYR A 125 1.31 7.99 14.42
N LEU A 126 0.96 7.05 13.55
CA LEU A 126 0.06 7.28 12.42
C LEU A 126 -1.24 6.53 12.69
N SER A 127 -2.36 7.25 12.65
CA SER A 127 -3.71 6.71 12.73
C SER A 127 -4.43 6.99 11.41
N PRO A 128 -4.57 6.03 10.49
CA PRO A 128 -5.30 6.19 9.23
C PRO A 128 -6.67 5.52 9.29
N ILE A 129 -7.61 5.99 8.45
CA ILE A 129 -8.82 5.26 8.05
C ILE A 129 -8.63 4.75 6.63
N LEU A 130 -8.85 3.45 6.42
CA LEU A 130 -8.74 2.78 5.14
C LEU A 130 -10.10 2.27 4.69
N ASP A 131 -10.55 2.65 3.48
CA ASP A 131 -11.76 2.11 2.85
C ASP A 131 -11.49 0.68 2.33
N LEU A 132 -12.30 -0.28 2.77
CA LEU A 132 -12.16 -1.68 2.38
C LEU A 132 -12.57 -1.96 0.93
N TYR A 133 -13.31 -1.05 0.29
CA TYR A 133 -13.71 -1.18 -1.12
C TYR A 133 -12.51 -1.17 -2.07
N ASN A 134 -11.67 -0.15 -1.97
CA ASN A 134 -10.55 0.07 -2.87
C ASN A 134 -9.19 0.14 -2.14
N GLY A 135 -9.22 0.16 -0.79
CA GLY A 135 -8.04 0.32 0.05
C GLY A 135 -7.44 1.72 0.00
N GLU A 136 -8.25 2.75 -0.25
CA GLU A 136 -7.88 4.15 -0.15
C GLU A 136 -7.71 4.57 1.31
N ILE A 137 -6.72 5.38 1.61
CA ILE A 137 -6.64 6.07 2.89
C ILE A 137 -7.52 7.30 2.81
N VAL A 138 -8.69 7.22 3.47
CA VAL A 138 -9.71 8.28 3.48
C VAL A 138 -9.21 9.50 4.26
N SER A 139 -8.68 9.26 5.44
CA SER A 139 -8.08 10.28 6.30
C SER A 139 -6.94 9.69 7.12
N TYR A 140 -6.13 10.54 7.71
CA TYR A 140 -5.12 10.12 8.68
C TYR A 140 -4.71 11.28 9.59
N GLU A 141 -4.14 10.93 10.76
CA GLU A 141 -3.50 11.87 11.66
C GLU A 141 -2.14 11.35 12.13
N ILE A 142 -1.17 12.27 12.24
CA ILE A 142 0.19 12.00 12.71
C ILE A 142 0.38 12.72 14.03
N SER A 143 0.84 12.00 15.05
CA SER A 143 1.08 12.55 16.40
C SER A 143 2.36 11.99 17.01
N GLU A 144 2.95 12.72 17.94
CA GLU A 144 4.10 12.25 18.73
C GLU A 144 3.67 11.35 19.91
N ARG A 145 2.37 11.32 20.22
CA ARG A 145 1.80 10.50 21.30
C ARG A 145 0.52 9.83 20.82
N PRO A 146 0.24 8.59 21.23
CA PRO A 146 -0.99 7.87 20.84
C PRO A 146 -2.16 8.32 21.74
N VAL A 147 -2.58 9.58 21.60
CA VAL A 147 -3.64 10.20 22.40
C VAL A 147 -5.00 10.07 21.71
N LEU A 148 -6.09 10.17 22.48
CA LEU A 148 -7.46 10.15 21.97
C LEU A 148 -7.69 11.25 20.92
N ALA A 149 -7.16 12.45 21.15
CA ALA A 149 -7.28 13.58 20.22
C ALA A 149 -6.79 13.25 18.79
N GLN A 150 -5.74 12.43 18.66
CA GLN A 150 -5.26 11.97 17.35
C GLN A 150 -6.36 11.24 16.57
N VAL A 151 -7.06 10.33 17.24
CA VAL A 151 -8.10 9.50 16.61
C VAL A 151 -9.34 10.33 16.31
N LEU A 152 -9.71 11.26 17.18
CA LEU A 152 -10.84 12.18 16.96
C LEU A 152 -10.58 13.12 15.78
N THR A 153 -9.41 13.75 15.71
CA THR A 153 -9.01 14.59 14.56
C THR A 153 -9.01 13.80 13.24
N MET A 154 -8.57 12.56 13.28
CA MET A 154 -8.63 11.66 12.12
C MET A 154 -10.08 11.40 11.69
N LEU A 155 -11.01 11.16 12.62
CA LEU A 155 -12.43 10.99 12.33
C LEU A 155 -13.04 12.25 11.72
N ASP A 156 -12.79 13.43 12.32
CA ASP A 156 -13.32 14.70 11.80
C ASP A 156 -12.89 14.94 10.35
N LYS A 157 -11.63 14.67 10.02
CA LYS A 157 -11.14 14.72 8.64
C LYS A 157 -11.87 13.73 7.74
N ALA A 158 -12.11 12.49 8.22
CA ALA A 158 -12.83 11.50 7.43
C ALA A 158 -14.26 11.93 7.12
N PHE A 159 -14.97 12.51 8.07
CA PHE A 159 -16.33 12.98 7.89
C PHE A 159 -16.42 14.20 6.97
N GLN A 160 -15.41 15.08 6.99
CA GLN A 160 -15.30 16.19 6.02
C GLN A 160 -15.06 15.67 4.60
N GLU A 161 -14.17 14.70 4.42
CA GLU A 161 -13.86 14.08 3.12
C GLU A 161 -15.01 13.20 2.58
N ARG A 162 -15.81 12.61 3.47
CA ARG A 162 -16.88 11.67 3.17
C ARG A 162 -18.16 12.01 3.93
N PRO A 163 -18.84 13.13 3.60
CA PRO A 163 -20.03 13.60 4.32
C PRO A 163 -21.21 12.61 4.24
N ASN A 164 -21.24 11.73 3.24
CA ASN A 164 -22.31 10.75 3.01
C ASN A 164 -21.94 9.34 3.49
N SER A 165 -21.15 9.22 4.56
CA SER A 165 -20.68 7.93 5.09
C SER A 165 -21.61 7.29 6.13
N GLN A 166 -22.85 7.78 6.29
CA GLN A 166 -23.82 7.23 7.23
C GLN A 166 -24.08 5.74 6.96
N GLY A 167 -24.12 4.93 8.04
CA GLY A 167 -24.25 3.48 7.95
C GLY A 167 -22.95 2.74 7.62
N CYS A 168 -21.84 3.46 7.40
CA CYS A 168 -20.53 2.84 7.27
C CYS A 168 -20.13 2.07 8.52
N ILE A 169 -19.53 0.89 8.36
CA ILE A 169 -18.97 0.12 9.47
C ILE A 169 -17.51 0.48 9.63
N LEU A 170 -17.12 1.10 10.76
CA LEU A 170 -15.72 1.36 11.09
C LEU A 170 -15.19 0.26 12.02
N HIS A 171 -14.23 -0.50 11.53
CA HIS A 171 -13.60 -1.60 12.24
C HIS A 171 -12.23 -1.22 12.79
N SER A 172 -11.98 -1.56 14.06
CA SER A 172 -10.69 -1.36 14.72
C SER A 172 -10.28 -2.59 15.53
N ASP A 173 -9.06 -2.57 16.06
CA ASP A 173 -8.68 -3.44 17.18
C ASP A 173 -9.36 -2.98 18.48
N GLN A 174 -8.96 -3.59 19.61
CA GLN A 174 -9.44 -3.21 20.94
C GLN A 174 -8.50 -2.19 21.63
N GLY A 175 -7.86 -1.31 20.88
CA GLY A 175 -7.09 -0.21 21.45
C GLY A 175 -7.94 0.68 22.35
N TRP A 176 -7.37 1.17 23.46
CA TRP A 176 -8.11 1.97 24.47
C TRP A 176 -8.78 3.22 23.87
N GLN A 177 -8.19 3.82 22.83
CA GLN A 177 -8.74 4.98 22.15
C GLN A 177 -10.12 4.69 21.54
N TYR A 178 -10.28 3.49 20.96
CA TYR A 178 -11.52 3.06 20.31
C TYR A 178 -12.60 2.62 21.30
N GLN A 179 -12.21 2.33 22.55
CA GLN A 179 -13.10 1.97 23.65
C GLN A 179 -13.60 3.17 24.43
N HIS A 180 -13.04 4.35 24.17
CA HIS A 180 -13.35 5.59 24.90
C HIS A 180 -14.76 6.10 24.54
N ALA A 181 -15.51 6.56 25.56
CA ALA A 181 -16.90 7.01 25.39
C ALA A 181 -17.05 8.12 24.35
N VAL A 182 -16.14 9.12 24.36
CA VAL A 182 -16.16 10.22 23.39
C VAL A 182 -16.00 9.72 21.95
N TYR A 183 -15.11 8.73 21.70
CA TYR A 183 -14.96 8.11 20.39
C TYR A 183 -16.25 7.43 19.94
N GLN A 184 -16.88 6.65 20.83
CA GLN A 184 -18.14 5.93 20.53
C GLN A 184 -19.28 6.91 20.27
N GLU A 185 -19.37 8.00 21.04
CA GLU A 185 -20.36 9.06 20.85
C GLU A 185 -20.15 9.79 19.50
N THR A 186 -18.90 10.12 19.17
CA THR A 186 -18.56 10.74 17.87
C THR A 186 -19.03 9.87 16.71
N LEU A 187 -18.79 8.55 16.75
CA LEU A 187 -19.27 7.64 15.70
C LEU A 187 -20.80 7.61 15.63
N LYS A 188 -21.47 7.55 16.80
CA LYS A 188 -22.93 7.53 16.87
C LYS A 188 -23.54 8.80 16.28
N ASN A 189 -22.98 9.98 16.58
CA ASN A 189 -23.44 11.27 16.08
C ASN A 189 -23.35 11.38 14.54
N HIS A 190 -22.42 10.64 13.92
CA HIS A 190 -22.27 10.57 12.47
C HIS A 190 -22.92 9.33 11.86
N ALA A 191 -23.73 8.58 12.63
CA ALA A 191 -24.39 7.35 12.21
C ALA A 191 -23.40 6.28 11.66
N ILE A 192 -22.18 6.23 12.21
CA ILE A 192 -21.16 5.21 11.89
C ILE A 192 -21.32 4.03 12.85
N ILE A 193 -21.29 2.83 12.30
CA ILE A 193 -21.44 1.58 13.06
C ILE A 193 -20.05 1.12 13.53
N GLN A 194 -19.83 1.07 14.83
CA GLN A 194 -18.58 0.58 15.38
C GLN A 194 -18.51 -0.94 15.33
N SER A 195 -17.35 -1.46 14.91
CA SER A 195 -17.01 -2.89 14.99
C SER A 195 -15.60 -3.05 15.53
N MET A 196 -15.38 -4.03 16.40
CA MET A 196 -14.07 -4.32 16.98
C MET A 196 -13.64 -5.75 16.73
N SER A 197 -12.33 -5.97 16.54
CA SER A 197 -11.73 -7.30 16.48
C SER A 197 -11.91 -8.06 17.80
N ARG A 198 -11.83 -9.39 17.76
CA ARG A 198 -11.80 -10.22 18.96
C ARG A 198 -10.46 -10.06 19.69
N LYS A 199 -10.48 -10.14 21.01
CA LYS A 199 -9.29 -10.03 21.85
C LYS A 199 -8.19 -11.01 21.42
N GLY A 200 -6.99 -10.48 21.14
CA GLY A 200 -5.82 -11.28 20.77
C GLY A 200 -5.86 -11.91 19.37
N ASN A 201 -6.82 -11.54 18.52
CA ASN A 201 -6.95 -12.09 17.19
C ASN A 201 -6.50 -11.08 16.10
N CYS A 202 -5.20 -11.09 15.78
CA CYS A 202 -4.60 -10.19 14.78
C CYS A 202 -5.21 -10.35 13.37
N LEU A 203 -5.73 -11.53 13.03
CA LEU A 203 -6.38 -11.77 11.73
C LEU A 203 -7.66 -10.94 11.54
N ASP A 204 -8.26 -10.48 12.63
CA ASP A 204 -9.47 -9.68 12.56
C ASP A 204 -9.18 -8.22 12.12
N ASN A 205 -7.91 -7.76 12.12
CA ASN A 205 -7.48 -6.45 11.59
C ASN A 205 -6.35 -6.56 10.53
N SER A 206 -6.31 -7.69 9.83
CA SER A 206 -5.25 -8.03 8.86
C SER A 206 -5.09 -7.04 7.71
N VAL A 207 -6.14 -6.27 7.36
CA VAL A 207 -6.08 -5.26 6.30
C VAL A 207 -5.20 -4.09 6.73
N MET A 208 -5.32 -3.62 7.97
CA MET A 208 -4.46 -2.57 8.51
C MET A 208 -3.03 -3.05 8.70
N GLU A 209 -2.83 -4.28 9.19
CA GLU A 209 -1.50 -4.90 9.27
C GLU A 209 -0.81 -4.96 7.90
N ASN A 210 -1.55 -5.32 6.85
CA ASN A 210 -1.02 -5.34 5.48
C ASN A 210 -0.64 -3.91 5.02
N PHE A 211 -1.49 -2.91 5.23
CA PHE A 211 -1.18 -1.53 4.89
C PHE A 211 0.09 -1.04 5.61
N PHE A 212 0.20 -1.25 6.91
CA PHE A 212 1.38 -0.86 7.68
C PHE A 212 2.63 -1.63 7.27
N GLY A 213 2.50 -2.91 6.94
CA GLY A 213 3.59 -3.71 6.38
C GLY A 213 4.11 -3.12 5.07
N LEU A 214 3.22 -2.73 4.16
CA LEU A 214 3.56 -2.07 2.90
C LEU A 214 4.21 -0.70 3.13
N LEU A 215 3.62 0.14 3.98
CA LEU A 215 4.14 1.45 4.32
C LEU A 215 5.56 1.36 4.89
N LYS A 216 5.78 0.48 5.87
CA LYS A 216 7.11 0.26 6.46
C LYS A 216 8.11 -0.29 5.45
N SER A 217 7.69 -1.22 4.60
CA SER A 217 8.56 -1.79 3.58
C SER A 217 8.93 -0.80 2.48
N GLU A 218 7.97 -0.03 1.99
CA GLU A 218 8.14 0.84 0.83
C GLU A 218 8.64 2.25 1.18
N LEU A 219 8.53 2.67 2.45
CA LEU A 219 9.03 3.96 2.93
C LEU A 219 10.15 3.77 3.96
N LEU A 220 9.85 3.20 5.15
CA LEU A 220 10.76 3.21 6.28
C LEU A 220 12.07 2.45 6.01
N TYR A 221 12.00 1.32 5.29
CA TYR A 221 13.17 0.46 5.04
C TYR A 221 13.87 0.72 3.71
N LEU A 222 13.23 1.42 2.77
CA LEU A 222 13.82 1.73 1.47
C LEU A 222 14.43 3.12 1.39
N GLU A 223 13.91 4.08 2.14
CA GLU A 223 14.38 5.47 2.05
C GLU A 223 15.28 5.85 3.23
N LYS A 224 16.22 6.75 2.95
CA LYS A 224 17.01 7.43 3.99
C LYS A 224 16.34 8.75 4.32
N PHE A 225 16.37 9.14 5.58
CA PHE A 225 15.77 10.38 6.07
C PHE A 225 16.89 11.27 6.60
N ALA A 226 16.82 12.55 6.25
CA ALA A 226 17.82 13.55 6.70
C ALA A 226 17.49 14.07 8.11
N SER A 227 16.19 14.15 8.45
CA SER A 227 15.70 14.64 9.75
C SER A 227 14.34 14.02 10.07
N TYR A 228 13.85 14.31 11.27
CA TYR A 228 12.49 13.98 11.71
C TYR A 228 11.44 14.63 10.81
N GLU A 229 11.60 15.89 10.46
CA GLU A 229 10.69 16.65 9.60
C GLU A 229 10.69 16.10 8.17
N ASP A 230 11.84 15.66 7.67
CA ASP A 230 11.96 14.99 6.38
C ASP A 230 11.18 13.66 6.38
N PHE A 231 11.24 12.89 7.47
CA PHE A 231 10.42 11.69 7.62
C PHE A 231 8.93 12.01 7.57
N ILE A 232 8.45 13.02 8.33
CA ILE A 232 7.04 13.42 8.33
C ILE A 232 6.59 13.84 6.93
N ARG A 233 7.38 14.65 6.24
CA ARG A 233 7.10 15.09 4.86
C ARG A 233 6.97 13.87 3.94
N LYS A 234 7.96 12.97 3.94
CA LYS A 234 7.96 11.77 3.10
C LYS A 234 6.85 10.79 3.44
N LEU A 235 6.42 10.73 4.71
CA LEU A 235 5.27 9.93 5.13
C LEU A 235 3.97 10.47 4.51
N LYS A 236 3.76 11.80 4.52
CA LYS A 236 2.63 12.45 3.84
C LYS A 236 2.68 12.22 2.32
N ASP A 237 3.83 12.42 1.70
CA ASP A 237 4.05 12.18 0.28
C ASP A 237 3.79 10.71 -0.11
N TYR A 238 4.16 9.77 0.77
CA TYR A 238 3.90 8.36 0.55
C TYR A 238 2.40 8.04 0.56
N ILE A 239 1.61 8.62 1.47
CA ILE A 239 0.16 8.41 1.52
C ILE A 239 -0.50 8.96 0.25
N ILE A 240 -0.08 10.13 -0.24
CA ILE A 240 -0.54 10.68 -1.52
C ILE A 240 -0.18 9.73 -2.66
N TYR A 241 1.08 9.30 -2.74
CA TYR A 241 1.52 8.32 -3.75
C TYR A 241 0.71 7.02 -3.68
N TYR A 242 0.49 6.48 -2.47
CA TYR A 242 -0.26 5.25 -2.25
C TYR A 242 -1.69 5.36 -2.78
N ASN A 243 -2.36 6.47 -2.53
CA ASN A 243 -3.73 6.72 -2.96
C ASN A 243 -3.86 6.99 -4.46
N THR A 244 -2.94 7.78 -5.04
CA THR A 244 -3.13 8.35 -6.38
C THR A 244 -2.29 7.69 -7.48
N LYS A 245 -1.17 7.03 -7.13
CA LYS A 245 -0.21 6.52 -8.12
C LYS A 245 0.11 5.04 -7.96
N ARG A 246 0.01 4.49 -6.73
CA ARG A 246 0.43 3.12 -6.46
C ARG A 246 -0.51 2.11 -7.12
N ILE A 247 -0.01 1.40 -8.13
CA ILE A 247 -0.73 0.35 -8.84
C ILE A 247 -1.08 -0.82 -7.90
N LYS A 248 -2.36 -1.19 -7.83
CA LYS A 248 -2.87 -2.38 -7.15
C LYS A 248 -3.39 -3.40 -8.17
N LEU A 249 -2.83 -4.61 -8.16
CA LEU A 249 -3.25 -5.68 -9.09
C LEU A 249 -4.72 -6.04 -8.92
N LYS A 250 -5.22 -6.08 -7.67
CA LYS A 250 -6.62 -6.35 -7.33
C LYS A 250 -7.59 -5.29 -7.86
N LEU A 251 -7.11 -4.09 -8.16
CA LEU A 251 -7.88 -2.99 -8.72
C LEU A 251 -7.65 -2.83 -10.23
N LYS A 252 -7.49 -3.93 -10.94
CA LYS A 252 -7.27 -3.95 -12.40
C LYS A 252 -6.09 -3.08 -12.86
N GLY A 253 -5.05 -2.96 -12.01
CA GLY A 253 -3.88 -2.13 -12.30
C GLY A 253 -4.06 -0.63 -12.06
N MET A 254 -5.13 -0.23 -11.40
CA MET A 254 -5.39 1.16 -10.98
C MET A 254 -4.86 1.44 -9.57
N SER A 255 -4.66 2.71 -9.26
CA SER A 255 -4.51 3.19 -7.88
C SER A 255 -5.85 3.19 -7.15
N PRO A 256 -5.88 3.29 -5.81
CA PRO A 256 -7.13 3.37 -5.06
C PRO A 256 -8.08 4.46 -5.57
N VAL A 257 -7.60 5.69 -5.73
CA VAL A 257 -8.43 6.83 -6.18
C VAL A 257 -8.88 6.64 -7.62
N GLU A 258 -7.99 6.22 -8.54
CA GLU A 258 -8.39 5.91 -9.93
C GLU A 258 -9.52 4.89 -9.97
N TYR A 259 -9.43 3.83 -9.17
CA TYR A 259 -10.46 2.78 -9.13
C TYR A 259 -11.80 3.30 -8.64
N ARG A 260 -11.82 4.09 -7.55
CA ARG A 260 -13.06 4.70 -7.03
C ARG A 260 -13.70 5.62 -8.07
N THR A 261 -12.92 6.52 -8.66
CA THR A 261 -13.40 7.47 -9.67
C THR A 261 -13.95 6.77 -10.91
N HIS A 262 -13.28 5.69 -11.34
CA HIS A 262 -13.75 4.90 -12.48
C HIS A 262 -15.06 4.17 -12.16
N SER A 263 -15.19 3.56 -10.98
CA SER A 263 -16.41 2.85 -10.58
C SER A 263 -17.63 3.79 -10.43
N GLN A 264 -17.42 5.03 -9.98
CA GLN A 264 -18.49 6.04 -9.88
C GLN A 264 -18.97 6.56 -11.23
N LYS A 265 -18.15 6.46 -12.29
CA LYS A 265 -18.57 6.87 -13.65
C LYS A 265 -19.34 5.79 -14.40
N VAL A 266 -19.23 4.53 -13.95
CA VAL A 266 -19.84 3.36 -14.60
C VAL A 266 -21.14 2.93 -13.88
N ALA A 267 -21.39 3.44 -12.67
CA ALA A 267 -22.62 3.22 -11.89
C ALA A 267 -23.62 4.32 -12.18
#